data_fb5701b1fa9e134f6acfb16eafa38753
#
_entry.id   fb5701b1fa9e134f6acfb16eafa38753
#
_cell.length_a   1.000
_cell.length_b   1.000
_cell.length_c   1.000
_cell.angle_alpha   90.00
_cell.angle_beta   90.00
_cell.angle_gamma   90.00
#
_symmetry.space_group_name_H-M   'P 1'
#
loop_
_entity.id
_entity.type
_entity.pdbx_description
1 polymer ?
#
loop_
_entity_poly.entity_id
_entity_poly.type
_entity_poly.pdbx_seq_one_letter_code
_entity_poly.pdbx_strand_id
1 'polypeptide(L)'
;MQSTILITTLAALTALTMTVSADQATKGIYAYRSFQYERPEIKTLAPEDFLIMPWGWTPGDEQALKDIKDCGFNMAGFVTPEHVKAVQKAGLKCFVDDPNVSPFVTDGKMTDAEIEKRVDAMTAKFKDNPSVYGYYVMDEPIAPLFANLTRWSKAIRKADQSATPYINLLPIGAQGPGSKDYDDYLEQFAKVTNAAYISYDHYTLFDDGSVSPSLYRNLEAVRKVSLKHRIPFWNIVLGNSHFHYADVTQGGLNLQVYATLAYGGRGISYFTYFAPLAGNYRNAAVDQYLRKTPTWDMLRLINSQINTLGPTYLKLKSVNVFHNQDVPQDCLGMDSSKYLSEVSGGSFLVGEFVGPGNTPFVLIVNKDIHKSTGFGLKFKEQGTVMMTSPYTGETKPFGGENGWLAPGGGAMLSLKKP
;
A
#
# COMPACT_ATOMS: atom_id res chain seq x y z
N MET A 1 -33.73 2.83 81.71
CA MET A 1 -32.70 3.79 82.01
C MET A 1 -31.35 3.17 81.59
N GLN A 2 -30.94 3.33 80.42
CA GLN A 2 -29.61 2.95 79.95
C GLN A 2 -29.15 4.04 79.02
N SER A 3 -28.07 4.73 79.47
CA SER A 3 -27.45 5.80 78.75
C SER A 3 -26.41 5.23 77.74
N THR A 4 -26.63 5.45 76.47
CA THR A 4 -25.69 5.07 75.43
C THR A 4 -24.73 6.22 75.22
N ILE A 5 -23.46 5.98 75.44
CA ILE A 5 -22.38 6.90 75.18
C ILE A 5 -22.00 6.77 73.73
N LEU A 6 -22.17 7.83 72.94
CA LEU A 6 -21.72 7.94 71.56
C LEU A 6 -20.29 8.46 71.57
N ILE A 7 -19.34 7.62 71.16
CA ILE A 7 -17.94 8.05 70.91
C ILE A 7 -17.86 8.48 69.45
N THR A 8 -17.78 9.79 69.22
CA THR A 8 -17.48 10.36 67.90
C THR A 8 -15.95 10.49 67.76
N THR A 9 -15.38 9.57 66.99
CA THR A 9 -14.00 9.73 66.53
C THR A 9 -14.00 10.67 65.35
N LEU A 10 -13.48 11.89 65.55
CA LEU A 10 -13.26 12.88 64.50
C LEU A 10 -11.93 12.52 63.80
N ALA A 11 -12.03 11.86 62.65
CA ALA A 11 -10.90 11.68 61.76
C ALA A 11 -10.69 12.99 60.98
N ALA A 12 -9.67 13.73 61.35
CA ALA A 12 -9.23 14.90 60.57
C ALA A 12 -8.58 14.42 59.25
N LEU A 13 -9.36 14.43 58.17
CA LEU A 13 -8.84 14.30 56.83
C LEU A 13 -8.23 15.64 56.43
N THR A 14 -6.93 15.78 56.59
CA THR A 14 -6.14 16.88 55.96
C THR A 14 -6.17 16.63 54.47
N ALA A 15 -7.13 17.20 53.76
CA ALA A 15 -7.11 17.32 52.33
C ALA A 15 -5.98 18.27 51.95
N LEU A 16 -4.86 17.69 51.50
CA LEU A 16 -3.80 18.47 50.84
C LEU A 16 -4.36 18.85 49.47
N THR A 17 -5.03 20.00 49.41
CA THR A 17 -5.39 20.62 48.11
C THR A 17 -4.11 21.14 47.48
N MET A 18 -3.49 20.31 46.64
CA MET A 18 -2.54 20.81 45.66
C MET A 18 -3.30 21.71 44.69
N THR A 19 -3.31 22.99 44.93
CA THR A 19 -3.69 23.98 43.94
C THR A 19 -2.58 24.03 42.89
N VAL A 20 -2.62 23.11 41.92
CA VAL A 20 -1.84 23.24 40.69
C VAL A 20 -2.43 24.44 39.97
N SER A 21 -1.66 25.56 39.90
CA SER A 21 -2.11 26.71 39.12
C SER A 21 -2.43 26.26 37.69
N ALA A 22 -3.44 26.84 37.08
CA ALA A 22 -3.79 26.53 35.69
C ALA A 22 -2.59 26.66 34.73
N ASP A 23 -1.63 27.51 35.09
CA ASP A 23 -0.40 27.71 34.36
C ASP A 23 0.59 26.53 34.48
N GLN A 24 0.62 25.84 35.63
CA GLN A 24 1.44 24.62 35.80
C GLN A 24 0.78 23.40 35.14
N ALA A 25 -0.54 23.30 35.18
CA ALA A 25 -1.24 22.24 34.47
C ALA A 25 -1.09 22.39 32.95
N THR A 26 -1.14 23.63 32.42
CA THR A 26 -0.91 23.93 31.01
C THR A 26 0.56 23.66 30.62
N LYS A 27 1.51 24.02 31.45
CA LYS A 27 2.93 23.71 31.23
C LYS A 27 3.20 22.20 31.26
N GLY A 28 2.53 21.43 32.11
CA GLY A 28 2.59 19.96 32.12
C GLY A 28 2.05 19.32 30.84
N ILE A 29 0.92 19.81 30.35
CA ILE A 29 0.32 19.34 29.08
C ILE A 29 1.17 19.77 27.88
N TYR A 30 1.72 20.97 27.89
CA TYR A 30 2.62 21.45 26.85
C TYR A 30 4.00 20.79 26.94
N ALA A 31 4.50 20.44 28.12
CA ALA A 31 5.73 19.67 28.28
C ALA A 31 5.57 18.23 27.75
N TYR A 32 4.42 17.60 27.91
CA TYR A 32 4.11 16.31 27.28
C TYR A 32 3.98 16.42 25.75
N ARG A 33 3.51 17.57 25.25
CA ARG A 33 3.52 17.89 23.80
C ARG A 33 4.89 18.34 23.29
N SER A 34 5.77 18.86 24.17
CA SER A 34 7.12 19.28 23.82
C SER A 34 8.15 18.14 23.93
N PHE A 35 7.78 16.96 24.42
CA PHE A 35 8.30 15.73 23.88
C PHE A 35 7.73 15.59 22.45
N GLN A 36 7.95 16.61 21.66
CA GLN A 36 7.84 16.52 20.23
C GLN A 36 8.91 15.49 19.89
N TYR A 37 8.45 14.26 19.68
CA TYR A 37 8.96 13.51 18.56
C TYR A 37 9.05 14.55 17.45
N GLU A 38 10.24 14.98 17.10
CA GLU A 38 10.45 15.56 15.78
C GLU A 38 9.83 14.53 14.87
N ARG A 39 8.65 14.84 14.33
CA ARG A 39 7.98 13.93 13.41
C ARG A 39 8.99 13.79 12.30
N PRO A 40 9.58 12.60 12.09
CA PRO A 40 10.54 12.46 11.04
C PRO A 40 9.87 12.98 9.77
N GLU A 41 10.55 13.87 9.08
CA GLU A 41 10.07 14.38 7.80
C GLU A 41 9.71 13.19 6.94
N ILE A 42 8.45 13.08 6.49
CA ILE A 42 8.02 11.97 5.66
C ILE A 42 8.80 12.10 4.36
N LYS A 43 9.88 11.35 4.26
CA LYS A 43 10.65 11.27 3.02
C LYS A 43 9.79 10.52 2.02
N THR A 44 9.27 11.23 1.05
CA THR A 44 8.55 10.63 -0.06
C THR A 44 9.58 9.91 -0.95
N LEU A 45 9.36 8.60 -1.17
CA LEU A 45 10.18 7.82 -2.08
C LEU A 45 9.96 8.29 -3.52
N ALA A 46 10.98 8.16 -4.35
CA ALA A 46 10.81 8.37 -5.77
C ALA A 46 9.88 7.27 -6.36
N PRO A 47 9.01 7.59 -7.32
CA PRO A 47 8.06 6.61 -7.88
C PRO A 47 8.72 5.41 -8.55
N GLU A 48 9.91 5.59 -9.11
CA GLU A 48 10.72 4.52 -9.68
C GLU A 48 11.21 3.52 -8.63
N ASP A 49 11.23 3.89 -7.34
CA ASP A 49 11.59 3.02 -6.23
C ASP A 49 10.37 2.28 -5.67
N PHE A 50 9.36 3.02 -5.25
CA PHE A 50 8.11 2.48 -4.74
C PHE A 50 6.96 3.45 -5.05
N LEU A 51 5.99 2.99 -5.82
CA LEU A 51 4.84 3.81 -6.20
C LEU A 51 3.81 3.84 -5.08
N ILE A 52 3.40 5.05 -4.66
CA ILE A 52 2.27 5.27 -3.75
C ILE A 52 1.32 6.26 -4.44
N MET A 53 0.17 5.78 -4.90
CA MET A 53 -0.71 6.50 -5.81
C MET A 53 -2.16 6.51 -5.35
N PRO A 54 -2.87 7.67 -5.40
CA PRO A 54 -4.32 7.67 -5.41
C PRO A 54 -4.77 7.15 -6.79
N TRP A 55 -5.44 5.99 -6.82
CA TRP A 55 -5.95 5.49 -8.09
C TRP A 55 -7.23 6.25 -8.48
N GLY A 56 -7.25 6.83 -9.66
CA GLY A 56 -8.33 7.65 -10.17
C GLY A 56 -7.84 9.00 -10.72
N TRP A 57 -8.78 9.78 -11.25
CA TRP A 57 -8.48 11.11 -11.78
C TRP A 57 -8.32 12.12 -10.65
N THR A 58 -7.28 12.94 -10.77
CA THR A 58 -6.95 13.96 -9.79
C THR A 58 -7.12 15.35 -10.40
N PRO A 59 -7.86 16.26 -9.72
CA PRO A 59 -7.98 17.63 -10.17
C PRO A 59 -6.65 18.39 -10.09
N GLY A 60 -6.47 19.39 -10.94
CA GLY A 60 -5.29 20.27 -10.92
C GLY A 60 -5.34 21.35 -9.84
N ASP A 61 -6.20 21.22 -8.86
CA ASP A 61 -6.33 22.13 -7.73
C ASP A 61 -5.10 22.06 -6.81
N GLU A 62 -4.54 23.24 -6.46
CA GLU A 62 -3.30 23.34 -5.68
C GLU A 62 -3.46 22.73 -4.28
N GLN A 63 -4.60 22.92 -3.62
CA GLN A 63 -4.85 22.39 -2.29
C GLN A 63 -5.05 20.87 -2.34
N ALA A 64 -5.76 20.36 -3.34
CA ALA A 64 -5.95 18.92 -3.54
C ALA A 64 -4.60 18.20 -3.75
N LEU A 65 -3.73 18.75 -4.60
CA LEU A 65 -2.40 18.20 -4.83
C LEU A 65 -1.50 18.27 -3.59
N LYS A 66 -1.59 19.38 -2.84
CA LYS A 66 -0.88 19.50 -1.56
C LYS A 66 -1.37 18.46 -0.57
N ASP A 67 -2.67 18.25 -0.46
CA ASP A 67 -3.26 17.26 0.47
C ASP A 67 -2.88 15.83 0.11
N ILE A 68 -2.77 15.50 -1.18
CA ILE A 68 -2.23 14.22 -1.66
C ILE A 68 -0.79 14.05 -1.19
N LYS A 69 0.06 15.05 -1.38
CA LYS A 69 1.46 15.00 -0.95
C LYS A 69 1.60 14.88 0.56
N ASP A 70 0.83 15.68 1.32
CA ASP A 70 0.82 15.66 2.80
C ASP A 70 0.30 14.31 3.35
N CYS A 71 -0.51 13.59 2.57
CA CYS A 71 -0.96 12.23 2.87
C CYS A 71 0.11 11.15 2.59
N GLY A 72 1.29 11.54 2.10
CA GLY A 72 2.43 10.65 1.88
C GLY A 72 2.47 9.96 0.52
N PHE A 73 1.65 10.39 -0.43
CA PHE A 73 1.74 9.95 -1.83
C PHE A 73 2.93 10.58 -2.55
N ASN A 74 3.51 9.86 -3.51
CA ASN A 74 4.52 10.38 -4.44
C ASN A 74 3.99 10.57 -5.87
N MET A 75 2.78 10.06 -6.12
CA MET A 75 2.07 10.23 -7.39
C MET A 75 0.76 10.98 -7.16
N ALA A 76 0.35 11.76 -8.17
CA ALA A 76 -0.96 12.42 -8.19
C ALA A 76 -2.07 11.56 -8.83
N GLY A 77 -1.77 10.33 -9.26
CA GLY A 77 -2.72 9.50 -9.99
C GLY A 77 -2.79 9.86 -11.47
N PHE A 78 -4.00 9.80 -12.03
CA PHE A 78 -4.23 10.17 -13.44
C PHE A 78 -4.63 11.64 -13.53
N VAL A 79 -4.02 12.35 -14.48
CA VAL A 79 -4.30 13.77 -14.71
C VAL A 79 -4.48 14.02 -16.20
N THR A 80 -5.36 14.97 -16.51
CA THR A 80 -5.48 15.45 -17.88
C THR A 80 -4.30 16.37 -18.26
N PRO A 81 -4.03 16.57 -19.54
CA PRO A 81 -2.89 17.33 -20.03
C PRO A 81 -2.73 18.74 -19.41
N GLU A 82 -3.82 19.42 -19.16
CA GLU A 82 -3.84 20.77 -18.58
C GLU A 82 -3.36 20.83 -17.13
N HIS A 83 -3.45 19.74 -16.38
CA HIS A 83 -3.10 19.68 -14.96
C HIS A 83 -1.62 19.31 -14.69
N VAL A 84 -0.87 18.86 -15.69
CA VAL A 84 0.53 18.43 -15.53
C VAL A 84 1.42 19.50 -14.88
N LYS A 85 1.23 20.79 -15.25
CA LYS A 85 2.00 21.90 -14.66
C LYS A 85 1.70 22.08 -13.16
N ALA A 86 0.45 21.87 -12.74
CA ALA A 86 0.07 21.95 -11.33
C ALA A 86 0.71 20.80 -10.53
N VAL A 87 0.70 19.59 -11.08
CA VAL A 87 1.37 18.41 -10.49
C VAL A 87 2.86 18.67 -10.33
N GLN A 88 3.51 19.24 -11.33
CA GLN A 88 4.93 19.61 -11.28
C GLN A 88 5.22 20.62 -10.19
N LYS A 89 4.38 21.68 -10.08
CA LYS A 89 4.50 22.68 -9.00
C LYS A 89 4.34 22.05 -7.61
N ALA A 90 3.48 21.05 -7.45
CA ALA A 90 3.29 20.33 -6.21
C ALA A 90 4.46 19.37 -5.88
N GLY A 91 5.37 19.11 -6.82
CA GLY A 91 6.48 18.17 -6.68
C GLY A 91 6.00 16.72 -6.56
N LEU A 92 4.95 16.38 -7.30
CA LEU A 92 4.43 15.04 -7.49
C LEU A 92 4.74 14.56 -8.92
N LYS A 93 4.60 13.24 -9.13
CA LYS A 93 4.57 12.66 -10.48
C LYS A 93 3.15 12.19 -10.82
N CYS A 94 2.88 11.93 -12.10
CA CYS A 94 1.57 11.51 -12.56
C CYS A 94 1.66 10.61 -13.80
N PHE A 95 0.54 9.93 -14.06
CA PHE A 95 0.23 9.38 -15.37
C PHE A 95 -0.69 10.35 -16.11
N VAL A 96 -0.33 10.70 -17.33
CA VAL A 96 -1.18 11.57 -18.17
C VAL A 96 -2.25 10.72 -18.85
N ASP A 97 -3.51 11.09 -18.68
CA ASP A 97 -4.63 10.54 -19.44
C ASP A 97 -5.03 11.55 -20.54
N ASP A 98 -4.59 11.28 -21.76
CA ASP A 98 -4.86 12.15 -22.91
C ASP A 98 -6.10 11.65 -23.67
N PRO A 99 -7.16 12.47 -23.81
CA PRO A 99 -8.37 12.10 -24.52
C PRO A 99 -8.16 11.83 -26.02
N ASN A 100 -7.01 12.16 -26.58
CA ASN A 100 -6.64 11.78 -27.95
C ASN A 100 -6.06 10.35 -28.05
N VAL A 101 -5.78 9.70 -26.94
CA VAL A 101 -5.18 8.36 -26.87
C VAL A 101 -6.11 7.37 -26.20
N SER A 102 -6.41 7.55 -24.91
CA SER A 102 -7.10 6.53 -24.11
C SER A 102 -8.44 6.04 -24.67
N PRO A 103 -9.33 6.85 -25.29
CA PRO A 103 -10.57 6.35 -25.88
C PRO A 103 -10.38 5.47 -27.12
N PHE A 104 -9.19 5.50 -27.73
CA PHE A 104 -8.92 4.81 -29.00
C PHE A 104 -8.15 3.50 -28.84
N VAL A 105 -7.67 3.19 -27.63
CA VAL A 105 -6.79 2.02 -27.40
C VAL A 105 -7.50 0.68 -27.63
N THR A 106 -8.82 0.65 -27.66
CA THR A 106 -9.62 -0.55 -27.97
C THR A 106 -9.92 -0.70 -29.46
N ASP A 107 -9.65 0.33 -30.29
CA ASP A 107 -9.87 0.25 -31.73
C ASP A 107 -8.76 -0.57 -32.42
N GLY A 108 -9.02 -1.85 -32.60
CA GLY A 108 -8.09 -2.77 -33.27
C GLY A 108 -7.92 -2.52 -34.77
N LYS A 109 -8.70 -1.60 -35.38
CA LYS A 109 -8.62 -1.28 -36.83
C LYS A 109 -7.59 -0.19 -37.13
N MET A 110 -7.18 0.57 -36.15
CA MET A 110 -6.18 1.63 -36.35
C MET A 110 -4.84 1.03 -36.83
N THR A 111 -4.27 1.67 -37.81
CA THR A 111 -2.92 1.33 -38.30
C THR A 111 -1.84 1.79 -37.31
N ASP A 112 -0.65 1.18 -37.36
CA ASP A 112 0.47 1.60 -36.51
C ASP A 112 0.86 3.07 -36.75
N ALA A 113 0.76 3.55 -37.99
CA ALA A 113 1.04 4.96 -38.33
C ALA A 113 0.02 5.92 -37.67
N GLU A 114 -1.25 5.56 -37.61
CA GLU A 114 -2.27 6.36 -36.92
C GLU A 114 -2.06 6.37 -35.40
N ILE A 115 -1.69 5.22 -34.82
CA ILE A 115 -1.33 5.10 -33.41
C ILE A 115 -0.10 5.99 -33.10
N GLU A 116 0.98 5.85 -33.87
CA GLU A 116 2.21 6.64 -33.70
C GLU A 116 1.91 8.14 -33.79
N LYS A 117 1.14 8.59 -34.78
CA LYS A 117 0.74 9.98 -34.93
C LYS A 117 0.02 10.54 -33.70
N ARG A 118 -0.89 9.78 -33.09
CA ARG A 118 -1.59 10.19 -31.86
C ARG A 118 -0.65 10.24 -30.67
N VAL A 119 0.16 9.23 -30.50
CA VAL A 119 1.15 9.12 -29.42
C VAL A 119 2.19 10.25 -29.53
N ASP A 120 2.72 10.53 -30.72
CA ASP A 120 3.66 11.64 -30.94
C ASP A 120 3.04 12.98 -30.56
N ALA A 121 1.79 13.23 -30.92
CA ALA A 121 1.08 14.46 -30.57
C ALA A 121 0.84 14.62 -29.05
N MET A 122 0.67 13.51 -28.32
CA MET A 122 0.57 13.49 -26.87
C MET A 122 1.94 13.71 -26.22
N THR A 123 2.92 12.89 -26.56
CA THR A 123 4.23 12.88 -25.90
C THR A 123 5.03 14.14 -26.18
N ALA A 124 4.89 14.76 -27.38
CA ALA A 124 5.54 16.02 -27.71
C ALA A 124 5.24 17.17 -26.72
N LYS A 125 4.09 17.10 -26.02
CA LYS A 125 3.70 18.10 -25.02
C LYS A 125 4.44 17.93 -23.69
N PHE A 126 4.85 16.69 -23.36
CA PHE A 126 5.28 16.32 -22.01
C PHE A 126 6.64 15.62 -21.98
N LYS A 127 7.20 15.28 -23.13
CA LYS A 127 8.54 14.72 -23.22
C LYS A 127 9.52 15.59 -22.42
N ASP A 128 10.35 14.94 -21.64
CA ASP A 128 11.33 15.58 -20.74
C ASP A 128 10.72 16.32 -19.52
N ASN A 129 9.41 16.23 -19.30
CA ASN A 129 8.81 16.76 -18.06
C ASN A 129 9.02 15.77 -16.90
N PRO A 130 9.79 16.14 -15.85
CA PRO A 130 10.15 15.22 -14.76
C PRO A 130 8.96 14.75 -13.91
N SER A 131 7.80 15.40 -14.03
CA SER A 131 6.58 15.02 -13.33
C SER A 131 5.72 14.00 -14.10
N VAL A 132 6.01 13.76 -15.37
CA VAL A 132 5.31 12.73 -16.13
C VAL A 132 6.05 11.41 -15.96
N TYR A 133 5.44 10.49 -15.19
CA TYR A 133 5.95 9.14 -15.01
C TYR A 133 5.57 8.23 -16.18
N GLY A 134 4.43 8.52 -16.81
CA GLY A 134 3.95 7.78 -17.95
C GLY A 134 2.57 8.22 -18.41
N TYR A 135 1.95 7.36 -19.20
CA TYR A 135 0.67 7.65 -19.86
C TYR A 135 -0.32 6.54 -19.57
N TYR A 136 -1.54 6.93 -19.19
CA TYR A 136 -2.65 6.00 -19.03
C TYR A 136 -3.03 5.38 -20.39
N VAL A 137 -3.16 4.08 -20.41
CA VAL A 137 -3.53 3.31 -21.60
C VAL A 137 -4.89 2.64 -21.43
N MET A 138 -5.03 1.77 -20.42
CA MET A 138 -6.29 1.05 -20.23
C MET A 138 -6.40 0.48 -18.81
N ASP A 139 -7.64 0.44 -18.33
CA ASP A 139 -8.07 -0.28 -17.15
C ASP A 139 -8.74 -1.61 -17.53
N GLU A 140 -8.42 -2.66 -16.80
CA GLU A 140 -9.06 -3.98 -16.82
C GLU A 140 -9.24 -4.63 -18.22
N PRO A 141 -8.19 -4.69 -19.07
CA PRO A 141 -8.32 -5.33 -20.37
C PRO A 141 -8.48 -6.85 -20.26
N ILE A 142 -9.33 -7.42 -21.09
CA ILE A 142 -9.37 -8.89 -21.34
C ILE A 142 -8.19 -9.30 -22.24
N ALA A 143 -7.76 -10.56 -22.15
CA ALA A 143 -6.58 -11.06 -22.87
C ALA A 143 -6.59 -10.82 -24.39
N PRO A 144 -7.73 -10.91 -25.13
CA PRO A 144 -7.77 -10.58 -26.55
C PRO A 144 -7.29 -9.16 -26.92
N LEU A 145 -7.32 -8.22 -25.99
CA LEU A 145 -6.85 -6.83 -26.21
C LEU A 145 -5.34 -6.67 -26.09
N PHE A 146 -4.62 -7.62 -25.48
CA PHE A 146 -3.19 -7.47 -25.20
C PHE A 146 -2.33 -7.20 -26.42
N ALA A 147 -2.63 -7.84 -27.54
CA ALA A 147 -1.88 -7.60 -28.77
C ALA A 147 -2.03 -6.14 -29.24
N ASN A 148 -3.23 -5.57 -29.18
CA ASN A 148 -3.47 -4.18 -29.55
C ASN A 148 -2.83 -3.20 -28.56
N LEU A 149 -2.97 -3.45 -27.23
CA LEU A 149 -2.34 -2.64 -26.20
C LEU A 149 -0.80 -2.63 -26.31
N THR A 150 -0.23 -3.73 -26.82
CA THR A 150 1.19 -3.82 -27.12
C THR A 150 1.62 -2.81 -28.19
N ARG A 151 0.80 -2.59 -29.20
CA ARG A 151 1.09 -1.61 -30.27
C ARG A 151 1.16 -0.19 -29.70
N TRP A 152 0.17 0.18 -28.87
CA TRP A 152 0.14 1.47 -28.16
C TRP A 152 1.33 1.62 -27.22
N SER A 153 1.60 0.61 -26.41
CA SER A 153 2.75 0.62 -25.48
C SER A 153 4.09 0.77 -26.19
N LYS A 154 4.28 0.12 -27.34
CA LYS A 154 5.48 0.26 -28.16
C LYS A 154 5.61 1.67 -28.74
N ALA A 155 4.52 2.24 -29.24
CA ALA A 155 4.50 3.60 -29.77
C ALA A 155 4.88 4.63 -28.67
N ILE A 156 4.30 4.50 -27.46
CA ILE A 156 4.63 5.35 -26.33
C ILE A 156 6.12 5.27 -25.98
N ARG A 157 6.68 4.05 -25.80
CA ARG A 157 8.10 3.88 -25.47
C ARG A 157 9.03 4.32 -26.60
N LYS A 158 8.59 4.26 -27.86
CA LYS A 158 9.35 4.78 -29.01
C LYS A 158 9.42 6.30 -28.99
N ALA A 159 8.31 6.96 -28.66
CA ALA A 159 8.22 8.42 -28.63
C ALA A 159 8.84 9.03 -27.35
N ASP A 160 8.68 8.34 -26.21
CA ASP A 160 9.25 8.72 -24.91
C ASP A 160 9.77 7.47 -24.18
N GLN A 161 11.08 7.26 -24.23
CA GLN A 161 11.72 6.07 -23.65
C GLN A 161 11.67 6.02 -22.13
N SER A 162 11.47 7.16 -21.47
CA SER A 162 11.35 7.27 -20.01
C SER A 162 9.94 6.95 -19.52
N ALA A 163 8.94 7.04 -20.39
CA ALA A 163 7.55 6.93 -20.02
C ALA A 163 7.08 5.48 -19.83
N THR A 164 6.28 5.28 -18.82
CA THR A 164 5.61 4.01 -18.50
C THR A 164 4.19 4.01 -19.08
N PRO A 165 3.85 3.14 -20.06
CA PRO A 165 2.46 2.92 -20.45
C PRO A 165 1.70 2.24 -19.30
N TYR A 166 0.64 2.88 -18.76
CA TYR A 166 -0.08 2.35 -17.62
C TYR A 166 -1.27 1.49 -18.05
N ILE A 167 -1.22 0.23 -17.68
CA ILE A 167 -2.30 -0.75 -17.84
C ILE A 167 -2.54 -1.41 -16.49
N ASN A 168 -3.79 -1.38 -16.02
CA ASN A 168 -4.23 -2.11 -14.83
C ASN A 168 -4.94 -3.40 -15.23
N LEU A 169 -4.69 -4.50 -14.55
CA LEU A 169 -5.21 -5.81 -14.86
C LEU A 169 -6.39 -6.18 -13.95
N LEU A 170 -7.29 -7.02 -14.48
CA LEU A 170 -8.37 -7.65 -13.72
C LEU A 170 -7.82 -8.59 -12.63
N PRO A 171 -8.52 -8.74 -11.48
CA PRO A 171 -8.15 -9.70 -10.45
C PRO A 171 -8.53 -11.14 -10.81
N ILE A 172 -8.08 -12.06 -9.95
CA ILE A 172 -8.45 -13.48 -10.03
C ILE A 172 -9.97 -13.65 -10.02
N GLY A 173 -10.47 -14.44 -10.96
CA GLY A 173 -11.90 -14.72 -11.11
C GLY A 173 -12.66 -13.70 -11.96
N ALA A 174 -12.05 -12.57 -12.34
CA ALA A 174 -12.65 -11.54 -13.17
C ALA A 174 -11.98 -11.38 -14.54
N GLN A 175 -10.92 -12.13 -14.85
CA GLN A 175 -10.08 -11.97 -16.04
C GLN A 175 -10.79 -12.09 -17.39
N GLY A 176 -12.04 -12.53 -17.41
CA GLY A 176 -12.85 -12.62 -18.61
C GLY A 176 -12.36 -13.69 -19.62
N PRO A 177 -12.84 -13.63 -20.86
CA PRO A 177 -12.49 -14.60 -21.90
C PRO A 177 -11.09 -14.38 -22.46
N GLY A 178 -10.55 -15.40 -23.13
CA GLY A 178 -9.27 -15.34 -23.84
C GLY A 178 -8.08 -15.88 -23.07
N SER A 179 -8.27 -16.28 -21.82
CA SER A 179 -7.30 -16.98 -21.01
C SER A 179 -7.90 -18.25 -20.40
N LYS A 180 -7.06 -19.26 -20.20
CA LYS A 180 -7.46 -20.55 -19.60
C LYS A 180 -7.83 -20.39 -18.13
N ASP A 181 -7.00 -19.67 -17.39
CA ASP A 181 -7.11 -19.37 -15.97
C ASP A 181 -6.38 -18.05 -15.68
N TYR A 182 -6.29 -17.65 -14.41
CA TYR A 182 -5.66 -16.39 -14.03
C TYR A 182 -4.14 -16.40 -14.25
N ASP A 183 -3.48 -17.51 -14.01
CA ASP A 183 -2.03 -17.62 -14.24
C ASP A 183 -1.72 -17.46 -15.73
N ASP A 184 -2.54 -18.05 -16.62
CA ASP A 184 -2.41 -17.87 -18.07
C ASP A 184 -2.69 -16.42 -18.50
N TYR A 185 -3.68 -15.75 -17.90
CA TYR A 185 -3.96 -14.33 -18.13
C TYR A 185 -2.75 -13.44 -17.83
N LEU A 186 -2.15 -13.61 -16.66
CA LEU A 186 -0.95 -12.89 -16.25
C LEU A 186 0.27 -13.20 -17.14
N GLU A 187 0.45 -14.49 -17.50
CA GLU A 187 1.52 -14.93 -18.39
C GLU A 187 1.38 -14.35 -19.81
N GLN A 188 0.16 -14.35 -20.34
CA GLN A 188 -0.12 -13.73 -21.64
C GLN A 188 0.21 -12.23 -21.61
N PHE A 189 -0.25 -11.52 -20.55
CA PHE A 189 0.06 -10.10 -20.39
C PHE A 189 1.57 -9.86 -20.37
N ALA A 190 2.30 -10.53 -19.49
CA ALA A 190 3.74 -10.34 -19.34
C ALA A 190 4.51 -10.60 -20.64
N LYS A 191 4.14 -11.65 -21.39
CA LYS A 191 4.82 -12.04 -22.64
C LYS A 191 4.44 -11.16 -23.82
N VAL A 192 3.12 -10.97 -24.06
CA VAL A 192 2.61 -10.29 -25.25
C VAL A 192 2.94 -8.81 -25.19
N THR A 193 2.75 -8.17 -24.02
CA THR A 193 2.99 -6.73 -23.90
C THR A 193 4.44 -6.39 -23.65
N ASN A 194 5.31 -7.37 -23.36
CA ASN A 194 6.66 -7.13 -22.86
C ASN A 194 6.60 -6.13 -21.67
N ALA A 195 5.72 -6.43 -20.72
CA ALA A 195 5.39 -5.54 -19.63
C ALA A 195 6.61 -5.18 -18.77
N ALA A 196 6.69 -3.93 -18.35
CA ALA A 196 7.72 -3.48 -17.41
C ALA A 196 7.30 -3.74 -15.95
N TYR A 197 6.03 -4.04 -15.69
CA TYR A 197 5.43 -4.26 -14.37
C TYR A 197 4.07 -4.97 -14.54
N ILE A 198 3.50 -5.42 -13.43
CA ILE A 198 2.10 -5.85 -13.33
C ILE A 198 1.40 -4.89 -12.38
N SER A 199 0.32 -4.23 -12.81
CA SER A 199 -0.63 -3.53 -11.93
C SER A 199 -1.95 -4.26 -11.97
N TYR A 200 -2.61 -4.42 -10.84
CA TYR A 200 -3.95 -5.02 -10.74
C TYR A 200 -4.68 -4.46 -9.52
N ASP A 201 -6.01 -4.52 -9.53
CA ASP A 201 -6.84 -4.26 -8.37
C ASP A 201 -7.48 -5.54 -7.85
N HIS A 202 -7.71 -5.61 -6.54
CA HIS A 202 -8.43 -6.71 -5.93
C HIS A 202 -9.00 -6.30 -4.57
N TYR A 203 -10.32 -6.19 -4.47
CA TYR A 203 -11.02 -5.79 -3.26
C TYR A 203 -11.59 -7.03 -2.57
N THR A 204 -11.15 -7.28 -1.34
CA THR A 204 -11.38 -8.55 -0.62
C THR A 204 -11.92 -8.39 0.79
N LEU A 205 -12.23 -7.16 1.19
CA LEU A 205 -12.83 -6.84 2.48
C LEU A 205 -14.32 -6.57 2.26
N PHE A 206 -15.18 -7.33 2.94
CA PHE A 206 -16.63 -7.26 2.76
C PHE A 206 -17.34 -6.66 3.96
N ASP A 207 -18.54 -6.12 3.76
CA ASP A 207 -19.35 -5.43 4.77
C ASP A 207 -19.91 -6.35 5.84
N ASP A 208 -19.87 -7.67 5.64
CA ASP A 208 -20.13 -8.69 6.65
C ASP A 208 -18.94 -8.94 7.60
N GLY A 209 -17.85 -8.18 7.45
CA GLY A 209 -16.62 -8.29 8.22
C GLY A 209 -15.66 -9.38 7.75
N SER A 210 -15.98 -10.11 6.68
CA SER A 210 -15.11 -11.16 6.15
C SER A 210 -13.98 -10.61 5.29
N VAL A 211 -12.88 -11.37 5.27
CA VAL A 211 -11.76 -11.17 4.34
C VAL A 211 -11.71 -12.36 3.41
N SER A 212 -11.86 -12.14 2.10
CA SER A 212 -11.77 -13.24 1.13
C SER A 212 -10.37 -13.83 1.09
N PRO A 213 -10.24 -15.16 1.19
CA PRO A 213 -8.95 -15.83 1.01
C PRO A 213 -8.36 -15.65 -0.40
N SER A 214 -9.15 -15.18 -1.37
CA SER A 214 -8.68 -14.82 -2.70
C SER A 214 -7.64 -13.71 -2.70
N LEU A 215 -7.58 -12.86 -1.65
CA LEU A 215 -6.51 -11.88 -1.42
C LEU A 215 -5.12 -12.53 -1.58
N TYR A 216 -4.89 -13.62 -0.87
CA TYR A 216 -3.59 -14.28 -0.84
C TYR A 216 -3.31 -15.07 -2.12
N ARG A 217 -4.33 -15.70 -2.68
CA ARG A 217 -4.23 -16.45 -3.95
C ARG A 217 -3.88 -15.52 -5.12
N ASN A 218 -4.50 -14.36 -5.20
CA ASN A 218 -4.19 -13.35 -6.21
C ASN A 218 -2.75 -12.85 -6.07
N LEU A 219 -2.34 -12.48 -4.85
CA LEU A 219 -0.99 -12.03 -4.56
C LEU A 219 0.06 -13.11 -4.91
N GLU A 220 -0.21 -14.39 -4.62
CA GLU A 220 0.71 -15.48 -4.96
C GLU A 220 0.81 -15.70 -6.48
N ALA A 221 -0.31 -15.66 -7.22
CA ALA A 221 -0.32 -15.77 -8.67
C ALA A 221 0.50 -14.64 -9.32
N VAL A 222 0.25 -13.40 -8.91
CA VAL A 222 0.99 -12.23 -9.40
C VAL A 222 2.47 -12.31 -9.04
N ARG A 223 2.81 -12.70 -7.80
CA ARG A 223 4.19 -12.88 -7.36
C ARG A 223 4.94 -13.91 -8.21
N LYS A 224 4.33 -15.05 -8.51
CA LYS A 224 4.94 -16.10 -9.36
C LYS A 224 5.34 -15.56 -10.73
N VAL A 225 4.43 -14.85 -11.40
CA VAL A 225 4.68 -14.26 -12.72
C VAL A 225 5.70 -13.12 -12.63
N SER A 226 5.59 -12.26 -11.61
CA SER A 226 6.55 -11.18 -11.32
C SER A 226 7.99 -11.72 -11.18
N LEU A 227 8.20 -12.76 -10.37
CA LEU A 227 9.51 -13.38 -10.18
C LEU A 227 10.02 -14.05 -11.47
N LYS A 228 9.16 -14.76 -12.19
CA LYS A 228 9.51 -15.46 -13.43
C LYS A 228 9.97 -14.51 -14.52
N HIS A 229 9.27 -13.40 -14.70
CA HIS A 229 9.58 -12.39 -15.71
C HIS A 229 10.53 -11.29 -15.20
N ARG A 230 10.87 -11.28 -13.90
CA ARG A 230 11.72 -10.28 -13.24
C ARG A 230 11.19 -8.85 -13.39
N ILE A 231 9.89 -8.69 -13.28
CA ILE A 231 9.19 -7.41 -13.32
C ILE A 231 8.51 -7.15 -11.97
N PRO A 232 8.47 -5.90 -11.49
CA PRO A 232 7.77 -5.56 -10.26
C PRO A 232 6.26 -5.69 -10.43
N PHE A 233 5.53 -5.73 -9.31
CA PHE A 233 4.08 -5.60 -9.33
C PHE A 233 3.59 -4.51 -8.36
N TRP A 234 2.46 -3.93 -8.70
CA TRP A 234 1.73 -2.93 -7.95
C TRP A 234 0.32 -3.43 -7.68
N ASN A 235 -0.19 -3.17 -6.47
CA ASN A 235 -1.52 -3.59 -6.05
C ASN A 235 -2.40 -2.37 -5.77
N ILE A 236 -3.61 -2.35 -6.32
CA ILE A 236 -4.63 -1.37 -5.98
C ILE A 236 -5.52 -1.99 -4.92
N VAL A 237 -5.58 -1.34 -3.78
CA VAL A 237 -6.32 -1.82 -2.62
C VAL A 237 -7.56 -0.97 -2.34
N LEU A 238 -8.50 -1.52 -1.57
CA LEU A 238 -9.73 -0.84 -1.18
C LEU A 238 -9.41 0.38 -0.31
N GLY A 239 -9.64 1.58 -0.83
CA GLY A 239 -9.44 2.86 -0.16
C GLY A 239 -10.74 3.64 0.10
N ASN A 240 -11.87 3.13 -0.38
CA ASN A 240 -13.21 3.61 -0.08
C ASN A 240 -14.20 2.44 -0.01
N SER A 241 -15.32 2.66 0.65
CA SER A 241 -16.41 1.69 0.70
C SER A 241 -17.33 1.90 -0.51
N HIS A 242 -17.65 0.81 -1.21
CA HIS A 242 -18.60 0.82 -2.32
C HIS A 242 -19.19 -0.57 -2.54
N PHE A 243 -20.30 -0.69 -3.25
CA PHE A 243 -21.05 -1.93 -3.41
C PHE A 243 -21.27 -2.61 -2.05
N HIS A 244 -20.81 -3.84 -1.88
CA HIS A 244 -20.83 -4.65 -0.67
C HIS A 244 -19.45 -4.75 0.01
N TYR A 245 -18.50 -3.89 -0.39
CA TYR A 245 -17.19 -3.85 0.26
C TYR A 245 -17.25 -3.09 1.59
N ALA A 246 -16.41 -3.54 2.53
CA ALA A 246 -16.35 -3.06 3.91
C ALA A 246 -16.11 -1.55 4.03
N ASP A 247 -16.53 -0.99 5.13
CA ASP A 247 -16.08 0.33 5.52
C ASP A 247 -14.57 0.35 5.80
N VAL A 248 -13.92 1.43 5.38
CA VAL A 248 -12.47 1.56 5.52
C VAL A 248 -12.09 1.62 6.99
N THR A 249 -11.21 0.74 7.42
CA THR A 249 -10.63 0.69 8.76
C THR A 249 -9.11 0.66 8.68
N GLN A 250 -8.43 1.09 9.75
CA GLN A 250 -6.98 1.00 9.80
C GLN A 250 -6.48 -0.45 9.68
N GLY A 251 -7.18 -1.41 10.32
CA GLY A 251 -6.84 -2.83 10.24
C GLY A 251 -6.97 -3.38 8.82
N GLY A 252 -8.05 -3.01 8.12
CA GLY A 252 -8.25 -3.41 6.72
C GLY A 252 -7.20 -2.80 5.78
N LEU A 253 -6.86 -1.52 5.94
CA LEU A 253 -5.78 -0.89 5.17
C LEU A 253 -4.43 -1.54 5.45
N ASN A 254 -4.11 -1.74 6.73
CA ASN A 254 -2.87 -2.38 7.15
C ASN A 254 -2.72 -3.77 6.49
N LEU A 255 -3.75 -4.63 6.58
CA LEU A 255 -3.68 -5.98 6.01
C LEU A 255 -3.38 -5.95 4.52
N GLN A 256 -4.12 -5.14 3.75
CA GLN A 256 -3.94 -5.07 2.31
C GLN A 256 -2.53 -4.60 1.93
N VAL A 257 -2.03 -3.57 2.62
CA VAL A 257 -0.69 -3.01 2.38
C VAL A 257 0.40 -3.99 2.82
N TYR A 258 0.36 -4.45 4.07
CA TYR A 258 1.42 -5.34 4.57
C TYR A 258 1.42 -6.71 3.91
N ALA A 259 0.24 -7.24 3.50
CA ALA A 259 0.20 -8.44 2.67
C ALA A 259 0.88 -8.20 1.32
N THR A 260 0.60 -7.08 0.65
CA THR A 260 1.28 -6.74 -0.61
C THR A 260 2.80 -6.66 -0.43
N LEU A 261 3.28 -6.03 0.65
CA LEU A 261 4.71 -6.00 0.96
C LEU A 261 5.27 -7.40 1.25
N ALA A 262 4.55 -8.25 1.99
CA ALA A 262 5.00 -9.62 2.30
C ALA A 262 5.16 -10.46 1.03
N TYR A 263 4.32 -10.26 0.04
CA TYR A 263 4.45 -10.91 -1.27
C TYR A 263 5.48 -10.26 -2.21
N GLY A 264 6.11 -9.15 -1.81
CA GLY A 264 7.18 -8.51 -2.58
C GLY A 264 6.71 -7.39 -3.52
N GLY A 265 5.52 -6.85 -3.34
CA GLY A 265 4.99 -5.73 -4.13
C GLY A 265 5.86 -4.49 -4.06
N ARG A 266 5.92 -3.73 -5.15
CA ARG A 266 6.76 -2.52 -5.31
C ARG A 266 5.94 -1.26 -5.49
N GLY A 267 4.64 -1.33 -5.30
CA GLY A 267 3.74 -0.17 -5.33
C GLY A 267 2.39 -0.50 -4.74
N ILE A 268 1.76 0.54 -4.21
CA ILE A 268 0.41 0.53 -3.67
C ILE A 268 -0.37 1.67 -4.28
N SER A 269 -1.58 1.38 -4.70
CA SER A 269 -2.58 2.38 -5.07
C SER A 269 -3.84 2.17 -4.27
N TYR A 270 -4.62 3.22 -4.10
CA TYR A 270 -5.86 3.17 -3.32
C TYR A 270 -7.04 3.59 -4.19
N PHE A 271 -8.00 2.69 -4.35
CA PHE A 271 -9.27 2.98 -5.02
C PHE A 271 -10.35 3.31 -3.98
N THR A 272 -10.82 4.57 -3.86
CA THR A 272 -10.30 5.79 -4.48
C THR A 272 -9.95 6.82 -3.40
N TYR A 273 -9.13 7.80 -3.74
CA TYR A 273 -8.81 8.90 -2.83
C TYR A 273 -9.97 9.92 -2.79
N PHE A 274 -10.51 10.30 -3.95
CA PHE A 274 -11.72 11.12 -4.05
C PHE A 274 -12.95 10.24 -4.21
N ALA A 275 -13.98 10.51 -3.41
CA ALA A 275 -15.24 9.78 -3.52
C ALA A 275 -15.95 10.10 -4.85
N PRO A 276 -16.30 9.08 -5.67
CA PRO A 276 -17.15 9.29 -6.84
C PRO A 276 -18.50 9.91 -6.47
N LEU A 277 -19.03 10.76 -7.38
CA LEU A 277 -20.25 11.52 -7.14
C LEU A 277 -21.54 10.70 -7.26
N ALA A 278 -21.46 9.49 -7.83
CA ALA A 278 -22.62 8.60 -8.04
C ALA A 278 -22.37 7.25 -7.41
N GLY A 279 -23.45 6.50 -7.12
CA GLY A 279 -23.39 5.21 -6.46
C GLY A 279 -23.35 5.31 -4.93
N ASN A 280 -22.98 4.21 -4.26
CA ASN A 280 -22.92 4.14 -2.79
C ASN A 280 -21.51 4.34 -2.24
N TYR A 281 -20.67 5.10 -2.95
CA TYR A 281 -19.31 5.38 -2.51
C TYR A 281 -19.30 6.24 -1.23
N ARG A 282 -18.55 5.78 -0.24
CA ARG A 282 -18.43 6.42 1.08
C ARG A 282 -17.06 6.17 1.70
N ASN A 283 -16.70 6.99 2.68
CA ASN A 283 -15.47 6.84 3.45
C ASN A 283 -14.18 6.86 2.60
N ALA A 284 -14.18 7.50 1.43
CA ALA A 284 -12.95 7.83 0.72
C ALA A 284 -12.13 8.85 1.52
N ALA A 285 -10.85 9.01 1.21
CA ALA A 285 -10.01 10.00 1.89
C ALA A 285 -10.56 11.42 1.80
N VAL A 286 -11.14 11.76 0.65
CA VAL A 286 -11.86 13.01 0.41
C VAL A 286 -13.28 12.69 -0.05
N ASP A 287 -14.28 13.25 0.66
CA ASP A 287 -15.70 13.01 0.38
C ASP A 287 -16.20 13.78 -0.86
N GLN A 288 -17.47 13.57 -1.22
CA GLN A 288 -18.13 14.23 -2.37
C GLN A 288 -18.23 15.76 -2.22
N TYR A 289 -18.00 16.30 -1.03
CA TYR A 289 -17.98 17.72 -0.72
C TYR A 289 -16.54 18.29 -0.63
N LEU A 290 -15.55 17.52 -1.09
CA LEU A 290 -14.12 17.84 -1.05
C LEU A 290 -13.57 18.05 0.37
N ARG A 291 -14.13 17.36 1.36
CA ARG A 291 -13.68 17.39 2.76
C ARG A 291 -12.88 16.14 3.09
N LYS A 292 -11.79 16.30 3.82
CA LYS A 292 -11.04 15.16 4.39
C LYS A 292 -11.91 14.38 5.37
N THR A 293 -11.89 13.08 5.24
CA THR A 293 -12.54 12.13 6.15
C THR A 293 -11.47 11.49 7.06
N PRO A 294 -11.86 10.71 8.10
CA PRO A 294 -10.90 9.93 8.89
C PRO A 294 -10.02 8.99 8.08
N THR A 295 -10.48 8.55 6.90
CA THR A 295 -9.68 7.71 5.99
C THR A 295 -8.42 8.42 5.50
N TRP A 296 -8.45 9.76 5.38
CA TRP A 296 -7.26 10.53 5.01
C TRP A 296 -6.13 10.36 6.04
N ASP A 297 -6.45 10.42 7.33
CA ASP A 297 -5.46 10.20 8.40
C ASP A 297 -4.97 8.75 8.45
N MET A 298 -5.86 7.77 8.19
CA MET A 298 -5.50 6.37 8.11
C MET A 298 -4.55 6.09 6.95
N LEU A 299 -4.79 6.66 5.77
CA LEU A 299 -3.89 6.57 4.61
C LEU A 299 -2.55 7.23 4.90
N ARG A 300 -2.56 8.41 5.50
CA ARG A 300 -1.34 9.12 5.88
C ARG A 300 -0.48 8.29 6.81
N LEU A 301 -1.08 7.63 7.79
CA LEU A 301 -0.36 6.75 8.71
C LEU A 301 0.34 5.60 7.98
N ILE A 302 -0.40 4.85 7.17
CA ILE A 302 0.17 3.68 6.48
C ILE A 302 1.18 4.09 5.40
N ASN A 303 0.94 5.16 4.65
CA ASN A 303 1.89 5.70 3.69
C ASN A 303 3.19 6.15 4.36
N SER A 304 3.10 6.76 5.55
CA SER A 304 4.28 7.14 6.33
C SER A 304 5.11 5.91 6.71
N GLN A 305 4.47 4.80 7.08
CA GLN A 305 5.15 3.54 7.38
C GLN A 305 5.84 2.96 6.14
N ILE A 306 5.17 2.98 4.98
CA ILE A 306 5.77 2.53 3.71
C ILE A 306 6.98 3.39 3.37
N ASN A 307 6.85 4.72 3.42
CA ASN A 307 7.94 5.65 3.12
C ASN A 307 9.14 5.45 4.07
N THR A 308 8.88 5.13 5.34
CA THR A 308 9.92 4.87 6.35
C THR A 308 10.62 3.53 6.15
N LEU A 309 9.87 2.46 5.84
CA LEU A 309 10.43 1.12 5.61
C LEU A 309 11.07 0.99 4.23
N GLY A 310 10.64 1.79 3.26
CA GLY A 310 11.00 1.70 1.85
C GLY A 310 12.50 1.62 1.57
N PRO A 311 13.36 2.50 2.13
CA PRO A 311 14.80 2.46 1.89
C PRO A 311 15.48 1.12 2.26
N THR A 312 14.93 0.41 3.26
CA THR A 312 15.36 -0.96 3.60
C THR A 312 14.66 -1.99 2.71
N TYR A 313 13.34 -1.90 2.60
CA TYR A 313 12.52 -2.87 1.90
C TYR A 313 12.86 -3.01 0.40
N LEU A 314 13.15 -1.91 -0.29
CA LEU A 314 13.47 -1.91 -1.71
C LEU A 314 14.78 -2.63 -2.07
N LYS A 315 15.66 -2.86 -1.07
CA LYS A 315 16.89 -3.65 -1.22
C LYS A 315 16.64 -5.15 -1.07
N LEU A 316 15.43 -5.55 -0.64
CA LEU A 316 15.12 -6.94 -0.37
C LEU A 316 14.63 -7.66 -1.64
N LYS A 317 15.00 -8.94 -1.76
CA LYS A 317 14.51 -9.84 -2.81
C LYS A 317 13.64 -10.91 -2.17
N SER A 318 12.38 -11.02 -2.58
CA SER A 318 11.46 -12.05 -2.08
C SER A 318 11.96 -13.44 -2.47
N VAL A 319 12.02 -14.33 -1.49
CA VAL A 319 12.49 -15.73 -1.69
C VAL A 319 11.44 -16.77 -1.31
N ASN A 320 10.50 -16.42 -0.42
CA ASN A 320 9.39 -17.29 -0.04
C ASN A 320 8.26 -16.46 0.58
N VAL A 321 7.05 -17.02 0.56
CA VAL A 321 5.89 -16.51 1.31
C VAL A 321 5.12 -17.71 1.82
N PHE A 322 4.70 -17.67 3.08
CA PHE A 322 3.94 -18.76 3.68
C PHE A 322 2.98 -18.27 4.76
N HIS A 323 2.02 -19.11 5.13
CA HIS A 323 1.09 -18.90 6.22
C HIS A 323 1.41 -19.94 7.34
N ASN A 324 1.50 -19.48 8.59
CA ASN A 324 1.77 -20.41 9.69
C ASN A 324 0.53 -21.22 10.08
N GLN A 325 -0.66 -20.65 9.91
CA GLN A 325 -1.97 -21.27 10.16
C GLN A 325 -2.96 -20.79 9.09
N ASP A 326 -4.11 -21.46 8.97
CA ASP A 326 -5.19 -21.13 8.04
C ASP A 326 -4.64 -20.87 6.63
N VAL A 327 -3.92 -21.87 6.10
CA VAL A 327 -3.25 -21.78 4.80
C VAL A 327 -4.29 -21.68 3.69
N PRO A 328 -4.34 -20.56 2.93
CA PRO A 328 -5.27 -20.46 1.81
C PRO A 328 -4.92 -21.45 0.70
N GLN A 329 -5.92 -21.78 -0.13
CA GLN A 329 -5.69 -22.60 -1.30
C GLN A 329 -4.60 -22.01 -2.19
N ASP A 330 -3.75 -22.86 -2.77
CA ASP A 330 -2.63 -22.51 -3.66
C ASP A 330 -1.51 -21.67 -2.99
N CYS A 331 -1.56 -21.46 -1.67
CA CYS A 331 -0.52 -20.84 -0.87
C CYS A 331 0.30 -21.88 -0.11
N LEU A 332 1.47 -21.46 0.41
CA LEU A 332 2.39 -22.34 1.12
C LEU A 332 2.17 -22.25 2.63
N GLY A 333 2.40 -23.37 3.32
CA GLY A 333 2.39 -23.48 4.78
C GLY A 333 3.77 -23.29 5.41
N MET A 334 3.83 -23.35 6.75
CA MET A 334 5.04 -23.20 7.58
C MET A 334 6.18 -24.11 7.16
N ASP A 335 5.90 -25.33 6.69
CA ASP A 335 6.91 -26.31 6.25
C ASP A 335 7.77 -25.80 5.10
N SER A 336 7.29 -24.84 4.32
CA SER A 336 8.02 -24.21 3.23
C SER A 336 9.01 -23.16 3.68
N SER A 337 8.99 -22.74 4.96
CA SER A 337 9.85 -21.67 5.46
C SER A 337 11.33 -21.98 5.23
N LYS A 338 12.05 -20.99 4.72
CA LYS A 338 13.50 -21.05 4.49
C LYS A 338 14.29 -20.65 5.73
N TYR A 339 13.81 -19.64 6.46
CA TYR A 339 14.56 -19.02 7.55
C TYR A 339 14.04 -19.33 8.95
N LEU A 340 12.73 -19.60 9.09
CA LEU A 340 12.11 -19.79 10.40
C LEU A 340 11.86 -21.27 10.70
N SER A 341 12.15 -21.68 11.93
CA SER A 341 11.77 -22.99 12.48
C SER A 341 10.44 -22.94 13.22
N GLU A 342 10.01 -21.76 13.67
CA GLU A 342 8.77 -21.57 14.43
C GLU A 342 8.22 -20.18 14.22
N VAL A 343 6.87 -20.08 14.13
CA VAL A 343 6.07 -18.86 14.23
C VAL A 343 4.89 -19.15 15.12
N SER A 344 4.74 -18.44 16.24
CA SER A 344 3.71 -18.69 17.26
C SER A 344 2.92 -17.42 17.61
N GLY A 345 1.78 -17.60 18.26
CA GLY A 345 0.93 -16.52 18.79
C GLY A 345 -0.43 -16.40 18.10
N GLY A 346 -0.47 -16.36 16.80
CA GLY A 346 -1.71 -16.20 16.02
C GLY A 346 -1.60 -16.72 14.60
N SER A 347 -2.57 -16.34 13.76
CA SER A 347 -2.57 -16.64 12.34
C SER A 347 -1.86 -15.51 11.57
N PHE A 348 -0.71 -15.84 10.99
CA PHE A 348 0.17 -14.88 10.32
C PHE A 348 0.43 -15.25 8.87
N LEU A 349 0.61 -14.22 8.05
CA LEU A 349 1.28 -14.29 6.77
C LEU A 349 2.75 -13.89 6.97
N VAL A 350 3.69 -14.63 6.38
CA VAL A 350 5.12 -14.33 6.48
C VAL A 350 5.75 -14.29 5.10
N GLY A 351 6.30 -13.12 4.75
CA GLY A 351 7.19 -12.97 3.60
C GLY A 351 8.65 -13.14 4.02
N GLU A 352 9.41 -13.96 3.31
CA GLU A 352 10.84 -14.16 3.52
C GLU A 352 11.63 -13.51 2.38
N PHE A 353 12.68 -12.80 2.75
CA PHE A 353 13.50 -12.04 1.80
C PHE A 353 14.98 -12.23 2.09
N VAL A 354 15.78 -12.07 1.04
CA VAL A 354 17.21 -11.88 1.17
C VAL A 354 17.56 -10.42 0.96
N GLY A 355 18.28 -9.84 1.92
CA GLY A 355 18.80 -8.48 1.87
C GLY A 355 20.28 -8.42 1.52
N PRO A 356 20.89 -7.21 1.57
CA PRO A 356 22.32 -7.02 1.36
C PRO A 356 23.16 -7.94 2.26
N GLY A 357 24.28 -8.42 1.71
CA GLY A 357 25.15 -9.36 2.43
C GLY A 357 24.52 -10.73 2.74
N ASN A 358 23.51 -11.14 1.96
CA ASN A 358 22.72 -12.36 2.17
C ASN A 358 22.03 -12.42 3.54
N THR A 359 21.72 -11.26 4.11
CA THR A 359 21.01 -11.17 5.40
C THR A 359 19.58 -11.67 5.25
N PRO A 360 19.12 -12.65 6.07
CA PRO A 360 17.72 -13.05 6.11
C PRO A 360 16.82 -11.94 6.67
N PHE A 361 15.74 -11.63 5.97
CA PHE A 361 14.67 -10.76 6.42
C PHE A 361 13.34 -11.49 6.41
N VAL A 362 12.48 -11.16 7.34
CA VAL A 362 11.08 -11.61 7.38
C VAL A 362 10.16 -10.43 7.61
N LEU A 363 9.03 -10.43 6.93
CA LEU A 363 7.91 -9.53 7.17
C LEU A 363 6.74 -10.38 7.66
N ILE A 364 6.46 -10.30 8.96
CA ILE A 364 5.33 -11.00 9.59
C ILE A 364 4.11 -10.07 9.62
N VAL A 365 2.94 -10.58 9.25
CA VAL A 365 1.68 -9.81 9.12
C VAL A 365 0.56 -10.50 9.89
N ASN A 366 -0.12 -9.76 10.75
CA ASN A 366 -1.32 -10.22 11.42
C ASN A 366 -2.49 -10.33 10.42
N LYS A 367 -3.06 -11.52 10.25
CA LYS A 367 -4.19 -11.74 9.35
C LYS A 367 -5.54 -11.28 9.90
N ASP A 368 -5.63 -11.01 11.21
CA ASP A 368 -6.84 -10.49 11.85
C ASP A 368 -6.89 -8.97 11.70
N ILE A 369 -7.95 -8.45 11.07
CA ILE A 369 -8.15 -7.01 10.86
C ILE A 369 -8.87 -6.32 12.02
N HIS A 370 -9.28 -7.07 13.05
CA HIS A 370 -10.04 -6.58 14.19
C HIS A 370 -9.27 -6.65 15.50
N LYS A 371 -8.34 -7.61 15.64
CA LYS A 371 -7.64 -7.88 16.91
C LYS A 371 -6.14 -7.75 16.77
N SER A 372 -5.55 -7.13 17.78
CA SER A 372 -4.10 -7.18 17.98
C SER A 372 -3.67 -8.58 18.40
N THR A 373 -2.51 -9.03 17.95
CA THR A 373 -2.03 -10.38 18.20
C THR A 373 -0.55 -10.33 18.58
N GLY A 374 -0.20 -11.02 19.67
CA GLY A 374 1.19 -11.26 20.05
C GLY A 374 1.84 -12.27 19.10
N PHE A 375 3.12 -12.09 18.77
CA PHE A 375 3.86 -13.04 17.95
C PHE A 375 5.18 -13.43 18.58
N GLY A 376 5.59 -14.70 18.35
CA GLY A 376 6.92 -15.22 18.57
C GLY A 376 7.47 -15.82 17.30
N LEU A 377 8.78 -15.74 17.09
CA LEU A 377 9.45 -16.39 15.96
C LEU A 377 10.82 -16.89 16.35
N LYS A 378 11.26 -17.98 15.69
CA LYS A 378 12.58 -18.57 15.89
C LYS A 378 13.23 -18.81 14.54
N PHE A 379 14.39 -18.21 14.33
CA PHE A 379 15.19 -18.49 13.14
C PHE A 379 15.85 -19.87 13.24
N LYS A 380 16.06 -20.54 12.11
CA LYS A 380 16.80 -21.80 11.99
C LYS A 380 18.28 -21.61 12.30
N GLU A 381 18.82 -20.47 11.90
CA GLU A 381 20.22 -20.11 12.16
C GLU A 381 20.34 -19.29 13.46
N GLN A 382 21.52 -19.33 14.07
CA GLN A 382 21.84 -18.53 15.25
C GLN A 382 22.18 -17.08 14.85
N GLY A 383 21.80 -16.14 15.70
CA GLY A 383 22.07 -14.72 15.51
C GLY A 383 21.22 -13.83 16.42
N THR A 384 21.41 -12.54 16.30
CA THR A 384 20.59 -11.56 16.98
C THR A 384 19.44 -11.16 16.07
N VAL A 385 18.20 -11.36 16.54
CA VAL A 385 17.00 -10.88 15.83
C VAL A 385 16.97 -9.36 15.95
N MET A 386 16.81 -8.70 14.83
CA MET A 386 16.71 -7.24 14.73
C MET A 386 15.32 -6.88 14.20
N MET A 387 14.74 -5.79 14.68
CA MET A 387 13.46 -5.26 14.19
C MET A 387 13.65 -3.84 13.66
N THR A 388 13.09 -3.56 12.49
CA THR A 388 13.08 -2.23 11.88
C THR A 388 11.78 -1.52 12.23
N SER A 389 11.89 -0.36 12.86
CA SER A 389 10.73 0.46 13.23
C SER A 389 10.04 1.04 11.98
N PRO A 390 8.72 0.87 11.81
CA PRO A 390 7.99 1.49 10.71
C PRO A 390 7.79 3.00 10.92
N TYR A 391 8.14 3.54 12.08
CA TYR A 391 7.98 4.95 12.42
C TYR A 391 9.26 5.75 12.26
N THR A 392 10.42 5.14 12.50
CA THR A 392 11.73 5.83 12.49
C THR A 392 12.70 5.26 11.46
N GLY A 393 12.46 4.05 10.94
CA GLY A 393 13.39 3.32 10.07
C GLY A 393 14.61 2.75 10.81
N GLU A 394 14.75 3.00 12.11
CA GLU A 394 15.84 2.45 12.92
C GLU A 394 15.69 0.94 13.10
N THR A 395 16.81 0.23 13.01
CA THR A 395 16.87 -1.21 13.25
C THR A 395 17.57 -1.47 14.59
N LYS A 396 16.87 -2.13 15.52
CA LYS A 396 17.35 -2.41 16.88
C LYS A 396 17.21 -3.90 17.22
N PRO A 397 18.01 -4.44 18.17
CA PRO A 397 17.81 -5.80 18.68
C PRO A 397 16.37 -5.98 19.20
N PHE A 398 15.78 -7.12 18.88
CA PHE A 398 14.43 -7.50 19.29
C PHE A 398 14.50 -8.75 20.18
N GLY A 399 14.24 -8.55 21.48
CA GLY A 399 14.27 -9.61 22.48
C GLY A 399 12.95 -10.37 22.69
N GLY A 400 11.94 -10.09 21.85
CA GLY A 400 10.58 -10.64 22.01
C GLY A 400 9.66 -9.79 22.88
N GLU A 401 10.19 -8.83 23.63
CA GLU A 401 9.40 -7.86 24.37
C GLU A 401 8.60 -6.98 23.44
N ASN A 402 7.31 -6.76 23.74
CA ASN A 402 6.39 -6.00 22.88
C ASN A 402 6.20 -6.60 21.48
N GLY A 403 6.37 -7.91 21.31
CA GLY A 403 6.06 -8.62 20.07
C GLY A 403 4.56 -8.69 19.79
N TRP A 404 3.92 -7.54 19.56
CA TRP A 404 2.51 -7.39 19.26
C TRP A 404 2.33 -6.67 17.92
N LEU A 405 1.40 -7.18 17.12
CA LEU A 405 0.96 -6.56 15.89
C LEU A 405 -0.44 -5.99 16.06
N ALA A 406 -0.65 -4.77 15.64
CA ALA A 406 -1.97 -4.19 15.50
C ALA A 406 -2.83 -5.00 14.50
N PRO A 407 -4.17 -4.79 14.46
CA PRO A 407 -5.02 -5.39 13.44
C PRO A 407 -4.46 -5.16 12.04
N GLY A 408 -4.31 -6.23 11.26
CA GLY A 408 -3.75 -6.21 9.91
C GLY A 408 -2.28 -5.76 9.80
N GLY A 409 -1.67 -5.35 10.90
CA GLY A 409 -0.33 -4.76 10.92
C GLY A 409 0.79 -5.77 10.69
N GLY A 410 1.95 -5.25 10.31
CA GLY A 410 3.14 -6.06 10.08
C GLY A 410 4.39 -5.54 10.79
N ALA A 411 5.38 -6.42 10.93
CA ALA A 411 6.71 -6.09 11.43
C ALA A 411 7.80 -6.65 10.52
N MET A 412 8.82 -5.84 10.27
CA MET A 412 10.00 -6.22 9.49
C MET A 412 11.13 -6.60 10.46
N LEU A 413 11.57 -7.85 10.37
CA LEU A 413 12.66 -8.37 11.19
C LEU A 413 13.77 -8.90 10.30
N SER A 414 14.98 -8.99 10.87
CA SER A 414 16.14 -9.56 10.19
C SER A 414 17.00 -10.33 11.19
N LEU A 415 17.86 -11.23 10.68
CA LEU A 415 18.82 -11.96 11.50
C LEU A 415 20.22 -11.40 11.26
N LYS A 416 20.78 -10.74 12.28
CA LYS A 416 22.20 -10.36 12.30
C LYS A 416 23.02 -11.56 12.76
N LYS A 417 23.82 -12.12 11.87
CA LYS A 417 24.76 -13.21 12.21
C LYS A 417 25.87 -12.70 13.13
N PRO A 418 26.46 -13.57 13.96
CA PRO A 418 27.56 -13.23 14.88
C PRO A 418 28.73 -12.57 14.14
#